data_baa8a5adb379f19792a12cb0466d127e
#
_entry.id   baa8a5adb379f19792a12cb0466d127e
#
_cell.length_a   1.000
_cell.length_b   1.000
_cell.length_c   1.000
_cell.angle_alpha   90.00
_cell.angle_beta   90.00
_cell.angle_gamma   90.00
#
_symmetry.space_group_name_H-M   'P 1'
#
loop_
_entity.id
_entity.type
_entity.pdbx_description
1 polymer ?
#
loop_
_entity_poly.entity_id
_entity_poly.type
_entity_poly.pdbx_seq_one_letter_code
_entity_poly.pdbx_strand_id
1 'polypeptide(L)'
;MQKYSIFQLASQARRYHEHWQRVWRNPDLQPQYDVVIVGGGGHGMATAYYLAKYHPQLSIAVVEKGYLGGGNTARNTTIVRSNYLWDEAAQLYEFALQLWEGLSQELNFNTMFSQRGVLNLGHSLQDMRDIERRVNANRLNGIDGEVLSTAEVKRLAPLINDSAHIRYPILGASWQPRGGNARHDAVAWGYARGADSLGVDLFQQTEVTGMQLEHGAIAGVETTRGVIRARKVGCVTAGNSGVLAAMAGLRLPIESHPLQALVSEPIKPALDCVVMSNAVHAYISQSDKGDLVIGAGIDSYNGYGQRGSFHVVEHCLAAIVEMFPAFSRVRMNRNWGGAVDTCPDACPIIGKTPIQGLYFNCGWGTGGFKATPGSGFVFADTIAKDTPHPLAAPFSLDRFYSGALIDEHGAAGVAH
;
A
#
# COMPACT_ATOMS: atom_id res chain seq x y z
N MET A 1 7.16 16.62 -17.65
CA MET A 1 7.71 17.05 -16.33
C MET A 1 8.99 17.82 -16.51
N GLN A 2 9.13 18.97 -15.88
CA GLN A 2 10.34 19.80 -15.96
C GLN A 2 11.48 19.12 -15.17
N LYS A 3 12.56 18.78 -15.84
CA LYS A 3 13.76 18.20 -15.18
C LYS A 3 14.47 19.28 -14.37
N TYR A 4 14.88 18.95 -13.16
CA TYR A 4 15.69 19.84 -12.33
C TYR A 4 17.11 19.89 -12.92
N SER A 5 17.58 21.09 -13.27
CA SER A 5 18.88 21.28 -13.91
C SER A 5 19.85 22.04 -13.02
N ILE A 6 21.15 21.97 -13.33
CA ILE A 6 22.18 22.74 -12.61
C ILE A 6 21.94 24.26 -12.72
N PHE A 7 21.38 24.73 -13.85
CA PHE A 7 21.02 26.14 -14.02
C PHE A 7 19.86 26.53 -13.11
N GLN A 8 18.92 25.63 -12.91
CA GLN A 8 17.83 25.88 -11.96
C GLN A 8 18.32 25.88 -10.53
N LEU A 9 19.25 24.98 -10.17
CA LEU A 9 19.90 24.98 -8.86
C LEU A 9 20.62 26.31 -8.60
N ALA A 10 21.42 26.79 -9.56
CA ALA A 10 22.12 28.05 -9.46
C ALA A 10 21.17 29.27 -9.35
N SER A 11 20.07 29.24 -10.13
CA SER A 11 19.03 30.28 -10.06
C SER A 11 18.35 30.30 -8.69
N GLN A 12 18.00 29.14 -8.14
CA GLN A 12 17.36 29.03 -6.82
C GLN A 12 18.34 29.42 -5.69
N ALA A 13 19.61 29.04 -5.79
CA ALA A 13 20.63 29.45 -4.85
C ALA A 13 20.76 31.00 -4.75
N ARG A 14 20.70 31.70 -5.88
CA ARG A 14 20.70 33.19 -5.91
C ARG A 14 19.49 33.80 -5.23
N ARG A 15 18.39 33.07 -5.14
CA ARG A 15 17.14 33.49 -4.49
C ARG A 15 17.01 32.93 -3.07
N TYR A 16 18.09 32.44 -2.50
CA TYR A 16 18.10 31.80 -1.17
C TYR A 16 17.12 30.65 -1.02
N HIS A 17 16.79 29.97 -2.15
CA HIS A 17 15.78 28.92 -2.20
C HIS A 17 14.38 29.36 -1.75
N GLU A 18 14.06 30.64 -1.89
CA GLU A 18 12.73 31.20 -1.67
C GLU A 18 11.91 31.21 -2.95
N HIS A 19 10.61 31.35 -2.81
CA HIS A 19 9.65 31.43 -3.92
C HIS A 19 9.65 30.21 -4.84
N TRP A 20 9.74 29.03 -4.28
CA TRP A 20 9.57 27.79 -5.03
C TRP A 20 8.20 27.72 -5.67
N GLN A 21 8.11 27.23 -6.89
CA GLN A 21 6.83 26.90 -7.51
C GLN A 21 6.14 25.80 -6.68
N ARG A 22 4.82 25.89 -6.62
CA ARG A 22 4.03 24.80 -6.00
C ARG A 22 4.34 23.48 -6.69
N VAL A 23 4.36 22.41 -5.91
CA VAL A 23 4.67 21.06 -6.39
C VAL A 23 3.60 20.57 -7.36
N TRP A 24 2.35 20.98 -7.14
CA TRP A 24 1.19 20.79 -8.02
C TRP A 24 0.33 22.05 -8.03
N ARG A 25 -0.53 22.16 -9.05
CA ARG A 25 -1.44 23.29 -9.22
C ARG A 25 -2.46 23.38 -8.06
N ASN A 26 -3.15 24.46 -7.97
CA ASN A 26 -4.31 24.64 -7.10
C ASN A 26 -5.47 25.16 -7.97
N PRO A 27 -6.08 24.28 -8.78
CA PRO A 27 -7.13 24.67 -9.71
C PRO A 27 -8.43 25.01 -8.97
N ASP A 28 -9.29 25.75 -9.63
CA ASP A 28 -10.67 25.93 -9.20
C ASP A 28 -11.48 24.65 -9.46
N LEU A 29 -12.37 24.32 -8.52
CA LEU A 29 -13.24 23.17 -8.65
C LEU A 29 -14.21 23.37 -9.82
N GLN A 30 -14.16 22.47 -10.81
CA GLN A 30 -15.12 22.49 -11.91
C GLN A 30 -16.41 21.77 -11.48
N PRO A 31 -17.56 22.17 -12.02
CA PRO A 31 -18.84 21.55 -11.67
C PRO A 31 -19.01 20.13 -12.22
N GLN A 32 -18.16 19.73 -13.18
CA GLN A 32 -18.25 18.43 -13.84
C GLN A 32 -16.88 17.91 -14.27
N TYR A 33 -16.68 16.60 -14.14
CA TYR A 33 -15.54 15.82 -14.65
C TYR A 33 -16.04 14.52 -15.30
N ASP A 34 -15.22 13.91 -16.15
CA ASP A 34 -15.51 12.56 -16.67
C ASP A 34 -15.33 11.50 -15.59
N VAL A 35 -14.27 11.67 -14.77
CA VAL A 35 -13.93 10.74 -13.69
C VAL A 35 -13.59 11.50 -12.41
N VAL A 36 -14.18 11.10 -11.30
CA VAL A 36 -13.78 11.54 -9.96
C VAL A 36 -13.18 10.38 -9.20
N ILE A 37 -11.96 10.54 -8.71
CA ILE A 37 -11.30 9.60 -7.79
C ILE A 37 -11.44 10.14 -6.36
N VAL A 38 -12.06 9.36 -5.50
CA VAL A 38 -12.24 9.69 -4.09
C VAL A 38 -11.15 9.00 -3.28
N GLY A 39 -10.27 9.80 -2.68
CA GLY A 39 -9.12 9.36 -1.91
C GLY A 39 -7.77 9.67 -2.58
N GLY A 40 -7.00 10.55 -1.94
CA GLY A 40 -5.68 11.03 -2.38
C GLY A 40 -4.51 10.21 -1.81
N GLY A 41 -4.71 8.94 -1.48
CA GLY A 41 -3.65 8.01 -1.09
C GLY A 41 -2.85 7.48 -2.28
N GLY A 42 -1.87 6.60 -2.03
CA GLY A 42 -1.02 6.04 -3.08
C GLY A 42 -1.81 5.40 -4.22
N HIS A 43 -2.79 4.55 -3.93
CA HIS A 43 -3.63 3.90 -4.94
C HIS A 43 -4.46 4.91 -5.74
N GLY A 44 -5.08 5.91 -5.08
CA GLY A 44 -5.86 6.94 -5.77
C GLY A 44 -5.00 7.81 -6.67
N MET A 45 -3.83 8.22 -6.20
CA MET A 45 -2.88 8.99 -7.00
C MET A 45 -2.33 8.19 -8.19
N ALA A 46 -1.99 6.91 -7.99
CA ALA A 46 -1.57 6.02 -9.08
C ALA A 46 -2.69 5.82 -10.11
N THR A 47 -3.94 5.61 -9.64
CA THR A 47 -5.10 5.49 -10.53
C THR A 47 -5.29 6.73 -11.39
N ALA A 48 -5.27 7.91 -10.78
CA ALA A 48 -5.42 9.18 -11.49
C ALA A 48 -4.29 9.42 -12.50
N TYR A 49 -3.05 9.07 -12.12
CA TYR A 49 -1.89 9.15 -13.01
C TYR A 49 -2.04 8.26 -14.23
N TYR A 50 -2.37 6.97 -14.04
CA TYR A 50 -2.51 6.04 -15.17
C TYR A 50 -3.74 6.34 -16.03
N LEU A 51 -4.85 6.81 -15.45
CA LEU A 51 -5.98 7.33 -16.21
C LEU A 51 -5.54 8.47 -17.13
N ALA A 52 -4.90 9.49 -16.59
CA ALA A 52 -4.47 10.65 -17.39
C ALA A 52 -3.40 10.28 -18.44
N LYS A 53 -2.51 9.34 -18.09
CA LYS A 53 -1.43 8.90 -18.99
C LYS A 53 -1.94 8.14 -20.22
N TYR A 54 -2.91 7.23 -20.02
CA TYR A 54 -3.39 6.34 -21.08
C TYR A 54 -4.72 6.77 -21.68
N HIS A 55 -5.43 7.70 -21.03
CA HIS A 55 -6.70 8.24 -21.48
C HIS A 55 -6.72 9.78 -21.36
N PRO A 56 -5.83 10.48 -22.11
CA PRO A 56 -5.62 11.92 -21.97
C PRO A 56 -6.84 12.78 -22.36
N GLN A 57 -7.86 12.16 -22.97
CA GLN A 57 -9.12 12.81 -23.32
C GLN A 57 -10.07 12.99 -22.12
N LEU A 58 -9.81 12.29 -21.01
CA LEU A 58 -10.66 12.35 -19.82
C LEU A 58 -10.28 13.53 -18.92
N SER A 59 -11.29 14.28 -18.49
CA SER A 59 -11.16 15.23 -17.39
C SER A 59 -11.26 14.49 -16.05
N ILE A 60 -10.24 14.63 -15.20
CA ILE A 60 -10.10 13.83 -13.98
C ILE A 60 -9.91 14.75 -12.78
N ALA A 61 -10.69 14.52 -11.72
CA ALA A 61 -10.49 15.14 -10.41
C ALA A 61 -10.14 14.08 -9.36
N VAL A 62 -9.26 14.44 -8.44
CA VAL A 62 -9.04 13.68 -7.20
C VAL A 62 -9.48 14.53 -6.04
N VAL A 63 -10.35 13.98 -5.18
CA VAL A 63 -10.81 14.62 -3.94
C VAL A 63 -10.27 13.88 -2.74
N GLU A 64 -9.61 14.60 -1.82
CA GLU A 64 -9.03 14.06 -0.60
C GLU A 64 -9.48 14.90 0.60
N LYS A 65 -10.06 14.25 1.61
CA LYS A 65 -10.56 14.92 2.81
C LYS A 65 -9.48 15.62 3.64
N GLY A 66 -8.28 15.06 3.65
CA GLY A 66 -7.14 15.60 4.33
C GLY A 66 -6.11 16.18 3.35
N TYR A 67 -4.89 15.70 3.45
CA TYR A 67 -3.80 16.03 2.53
C TYR A 67 -3.35 14.76 1.76
N LEU A 68 -2.76 14.96 0.59
CA LEU A 68 -2.34 13.86 -0.28
C LEU A 68 -1.36 12.92 0.44
N GLY A 69 -1.68 11.63 0.41
CA GLY A 69 -0.90 10.61 1.11
C GLY A 69 -1.14 10.53 2.61
N GLY A 70 -1.93 11.42 3.22
CA GLY A 70 -2.12 11.54 4.67
C GLY A 70 -2.91 10.43 5.35
N GLY A 71 -3.56 9.55 4.58
CA GLY A 71 -4.28 8.39 5.08
C GLY A 71 -3.35 7.22 5.44
N ASN A 72 -3.75 6.00 5.09
CA ASN A 72 -2.94 4.79 5.33
C ASN A 72 -1.59 4.81 4.61
N THR A 73 -1.47 5.56 3.51
CA THR A 73 -0.18 5.73 2.81
C THR A 73 0.90 6.27 3.74
N ALA A 74 0.61 7.30 4.54
CA ALA A 74 1.55 7.85 5.52
C ALA A 74 1.77 6.95 6.76
N ARG A 75 1.02 5.86 6.90
CA ARG A 75 1.02 5.01 8.09
C ARG A 75 1.52 3.59 7.84
N ASN A 76 1.93 3.30 6.61
CA ASN A 76 2.47 1.99 6.27
C ASN A 76 3.97 1.90 6.58
N THR A 77 4.49 0.68 6.58
CA THR A 77 5.89 0.36 6.87
C THR A 77 6.73 0.14 5.61
N THR A 78 6.17 0.44 4.46
CA THR A 78 6.86 0.61 3.16
C THR A 78 7.49 -0.63 2.53
N ILE A 79 7.17 -1.84 3.01
CA ILE A 79 7.68 -3.08 2.45
C ILE A 79 7.06 -3.34 1.08
N VAL A 80 7.90 -3.67 0.10
CA VAL A 80 7.53 -4.05 -1.27
C VAL A 80 7.99 -5.49 -1.52
N ARG A 81 7.08 -6.36 -1.91
CA ARG A 81 7.34 -7.76 -2.24
C ARG A 81 6.22 -8.33 -3.12
N SER A 82 6.47 -9.41 -3.85
CA SER A 82 5.48 -10.09 -4.71
C SER A 82 5.27 -11.57 -4.39
N ASN A 83 5.96 -12.12 -3.40
CA ASN A 83 5.97 -13.53 -3.06
C ASN A 83 4.68 -14.00 -2.35
N TYR A 84 3.54 -13.86 -3.02
CA TYR A 84 2.24 -14.38 -2.56
C TYR A 84 2.04 -15.83 -3.00
N LEU A 85 1.19 -16.56 -2.27
CA LEU A 85 0.99 -17.98 -2.50
C LEU A 85 0.05 -18.26 -3.68
N TRP A 86 -1.07 -17.54 -3.74
CA TRP A 86 -2.12 -17.77 -4.74
C TRP A 86 -1.82 -17.06 -6.04
N ASP A 87 -2.07 -17.72 -7.15
CA ASP A 87 -1.67 -17.25 -8.48
C ASP A 87 -2.21 -15.87 -8.82
N GLU A 88 -3.46 -15.59 -8.49
CA GLU A 88 -4.11 -14.31 -8.76
C GLU A 88 -3.39 -13.18 -8.02
N ALA A 89 -3.10 -13.38 -6.74
CA ALA A 89 -2.36 -12.42 -5.93
C ALA A 89 -0.90 -12.32 -6.40
N ALA A 90 -0.23 -13.45 -6.62
CA ALA A 90 1.15 -13.52 -7.08
C ALA A 90 1.35 -12.73 -8.38
N GLN A 91 0.47 -12.93 -9.38
CA GLN A 91 0.53 -12.22 -10.66
C GLN A 91 0.31 -10.71 -10.52
N LEU A 92 -0.68 -10.29 -9.72
CA LEU A 92 -0.93 -8.86 -9.51
C LEU A 92 0.22 -8.17 -8.78
N TYR A 93 0.77 -8.81 -7.74
CA TYR A 93 1.87 -8.24 -6.97
C TYR A 93 3.21 -8.29 -7.74
N GLU A 94 3.43 -9.30 -8.58
CA GLU A 94 4.61 -9.34 -9.46
C GLU A 94 4.52 -8.26 -10.53
N PHE A 95 3.36 -8.07 -11.14
CA PHE A 95 3.13 -6.94 -12.03
C PHE A 95 3.40 -5.60 -11.34
N ALA A 96 2.93 -5.45 -10.09
CA ALA A 96 3.22 -4.26 -9.31
C ALA A 96 4.74 -4.09 -9.04
N LEU A 97 5.47 -5.18 -8.73
CA LEU A 97 6.92 -5.13 -8.50
C LEU A 97 7.68 -4.70 -9.75
N GLN A 98 7.31 -5.21 -10.91
CA GLN A 98 7.88 -4.79 -12.20
C GLN A 98 7.68 -3.28 -12.45
N LEU A 99 6.50 -2.76 -12.11
CA LEU A 99 6.26 -1.31 -12.18
C LEU A 99 7.09 -0.52 -11.15
N TRP A 100 7.27 -1.06 -9.93
CA TRP A 100 8.15 -0.44 -8.92
C TRP A 100 9.57 -0.25 -9.41
N GLU A 101 10.13 -1.22 -10.14
CA GLU A 101 11.50 -1.20 -10.65
C GLU A 101 11.75 -0.03 -11.61
N GLY A 102 10.75 0.37 -12.38
CA GLY A 102 10.83 1.51 -13.30
C GLY A 102 10.25 2.82 -12.78
N LEU A 103 9.61 2.82 -11.61
CA LEU A 103 8.74 3.90 -11.18
C LEU A 103 9.44 5.25 -11.00
N SER A 104 10.65 5.25 -10.46
CA SER A 104 11.40 6.50 -10.25
C SER A 104 11.76 7.20 -11.57
N GLN A 105 12.08 6.42 -12.60
CA GLN A 105 12.35 6.93 -13.95
C GLN A 105 11.06 7.42 -14.61
N GLU A 106 9.99 6.63 -14.51
CA GLU A 106 8.68 6.96 -15.09
C GLU A 106 8.13 8.28 -14.55
N LEU A 107 8.15 8.44 -13.23
CA LEU A 107 7.66 9.64 -12.57
C LEU A 107 8.66 10.81 -12.60
N ASN A 108 9.92 10.57 -13.05
CA ASN A 108 11.03 11.50 -12.86
C ASN A 108 11.05 12.06 -11.42
N PHE A 109 10.91 11.15 -10.46
CA PHE A 109 10.83 11.44 -9.04
C PHE A 109 11.34 10.23 -8.24
N ASN A 110 12.34 10.42 -7.41
CA ASN A 110 12.92 9.32 -6.65
C ASN A 110 11.95 8.83 -5.57
N THR A 111 11.37 7.65 -5.79
CA THR A 111 10.49 6.96 -4.84
C THR A 111 11.27 6.27 -3.72
N MET A 112 12.60 6.31 -3.77
CA MET A 112 13.50 5.66 -2.82
C MET A 112 13.21 4.16 -2.67
N PHE A 113 12.80 3.51 -3.76
CA PHE A 113 12.66 2.06 -3.78
C PHE A 113 14.04 1.41 -3.76
N SER A 114 14.30 0.63 -2.71
CA SER A 114 15.56 -0.04 -2.44
C SER A 114 15.31 -1.54 -2.35
N GLN A 115 15.82 -2.27 -3.34
CA GLN A 115 15.73 -3.73 -3.41
C GLN A 115 16.82 -4.34 -2.53
N ARG A 116 16.52 -4.50 -1.26
CA ARG A 116 17.43 -5.06 -0.24
C ARG A 116 17.08 -6.49 0.14
N GLY A 117 16.03 -7.02 -0.48
CA GLY A 117 15.47 -8.33 -0.18
C GLY A 117 14.53 -8.36 1.03
N VAL A 118 13.70 -9.40 1.04
CA VAL A 118 12.75 -9.68 2.10
C VAL A 118 12.92 -11.11 2.58
N LEU A 119 13.25 -11.29 3.86
CA LEU A 119 13.26 -12.56 4.57
C LEU A 119 11.90 -12.76 5.25
N ASN A 120 11.32 -13.95 5.10
CA ASN A 120 10.18 -14.39 5.89
C ASN A 120 10.58 -15.65 6.67
N LEU A 121 10.70 -15.51 7.99
CA LEU A 121 11.25 -16.55 8.89
C LEU A 121 10.25 -17.68 9.11
N GLY A 122 10.77 -18.90 9.16
CA GLY A 122 10.05 -20.10 9.60
C GLY A 122 10.57 -20.58 10.96
N HIS A 123 9.66 -20.84 11.90
CA HIS A 123 9.95 -21.19 13.28
C HIS A 123 9.50 -22.61 13.65
N SER A 124 8.74 -23.25 12.77
CA SER A 124 8.24 -24.61 12.92
C SER A 124 8.43 -25.41 11.64
N LEU A 125 8.32 -26.74 11.74
CA LEU A 125 8.30 -27.60 10.54
C LEU A 125 7.13 -27.27 9.60
N GLN A 126 6.00 -26.84 10.17
CA GLN A 126 4.85 -26.42 9.37
C GLN A 126 5.17 -25.14 8.60
N ASP A 127 5.77 -24.14 9.25
CA ASP A 127 6.19 -22.91 8.57
C ASP A 127 7.15 -23.21 7.42
N MET A 128 8.11 -24.12 7.62
CA MET A 128 9.06 -24.49 6.57
C MET A 128 8.37 -25.18 5.38
N ARG A 129 7.39 -26.06 5.61
CA ARG A 129 6.57 -26.65 4.54
C ARG A 129 5.78 -25.60 3.76
N ASP A 130 5.20 -24.63 4.48
CA ASP A 130 4.45 -23.52 3.84
C ASP A 130 5.39 -22.59 3.07
N ILE A 131 6.60 -22.35 3.57
CA ILE A 131 7.66 -21.60 2.87
C ILE A 131 8.06 -22.32 1.58
N GLU A 132 8.36 -23.62 1.64
CA GLU A 132 8.71 -24.43 0.46
C GLU A 132 7.59 -24.43 -0.59
N ARG A 133 6.36 -24.65 -0.13
CA ARG A 133 5.17 -24.60 -1.01
C ARG A 133 5.05 -23.23 -1.69
N ARG A 134 5.20 -22.14 -0.92
CA ARG A 134 5.11 -20.76 -1.44
C ARG A 134 6.22 -20.45 -2.44
N VAL A 135 7.46 -20.80 -2.11
CA VAL A 135 8.61 -20.59 -3.02
C VAL A 135 8.43 -21.37 -4.31
N ASN A 136 7.94 -22.60 -4.26
CA ASN A 136 7.69 -23.40 -5.45
C ASN A 136 6.55 -22.82 -6.31
N ALA A 137 5.44 -22.38 -5.69
CA ALA A 137 4.35 -21.70 -6.39
C ALA A 137 4.84 -20.37 -7.03
N ASN A 138 5.64 -19.59 -6.32
CA ASN A 138 6.22 -18.37 -6.84
C ASN A 138 7.10 -18.62 -8.07
N ARG A 139 7.95 -19.65 -8.05
CA ARG A 139 8.78 -20.02 -9.20
C ARG A 139 7.98 -20.39 -10.43
N LEU A 140 6.84 -21.07 -10.26
CA LEU A 140 5.91 -21.37 -11.36
C LEU A 140 5.30 -20.10 -11.97
N ASN A 141 5.14 -19.05 -11.17
CA ASN A 141 4.68 -17.72 -11.62
C ASN A 141 5.83 -16.79 -12.07
N GLY A 142 7.06 -17.29 -12.19
CA GLY A 142 8.22 -16.49 -12.59
C GLY A 142 8.71 -15.49 -11.53
N ILE A 143 8.28 -15.65 -10.28
CA ILE A 143 8.67 -14.81 -9.16
C ILE A 143 9.94 -15.37 -8.53
N ASP A 144 10.91 -14.51 -8.27
CA ASP A 144 12.15 -14.86 -7.58
C ASP A 144 11.87 -15.29 -6.13
N GLY A 145 12.47 -16.39 -5.73
CA GLY A 145 12.31 -16.89 -4.37
C GLY A 145 13.25 -18.05 -4.07
N GLU A 146 13.79 -18.03 -2.88
CA GLU A 146 14.72 -19.05 -2.37
C GLU A 146 14.29 -19.52 -0.99
N VAL A 147 14.56 -20.79 -0.68
CA VAL A 147 14.45 -21.33 0.67
C VAL A 147 15.85 -21.30 1.28
N LEU A 148 15.99 -20.68 2.44
CA LEU A 148 17.25 -20.51 3.13
C LEU A 148 17.30 -21.33 4.43
N SER A 149 18.46 -21.90 4.73
CA SER A 149 18.80 -22.46 6.03
C SER A 149 19.02 -21.37 7.08
N THR A 150 18.99 -21.75 8.36
CA THR A 150 19.31 -20.84 9.48
C THR A 150 20.67 -20.16 9.31
N ALA A 151 21.69 -20.89 8.84
CA ALA A 151 23.02 -20.33 8.60
C ALA A 151 23.04 -19.25 7.50
N GLU A 152 22.21 -19.41 6.47
CA GLU A 152 22.06 -18.42 5.40
C GLU A 152 21.28 -17.20 5.89
N VAL A 153 20.22 -17.38 6.67
CA VAL A 153 19.51 -16.29 7.36
C VAL A 153 20.48 -15.48 8.22
N LYS A 154 21.33 -16.14 9.00
CA LYS A 154 22.34 -15.47 9.85
C LYS A 154 23.35 -14.66 9.05
N ARG A 155 23.72 -15.10 7.84
CA ARG A 155 24.60 -14.32 6.95
C ARG A 155 23.96 -13.04 6.43
N LEU A 156 22.66 -13.09 6.10
CA LEU A 156 21.89 -11.94 5.60
C LEU A 156 21.48 -10.98 6.71
N ALA A 157 21.22 -11.48 7.89
CA ALA A 157 20.84 -10.71 9.08
C ALA A 157 21.76 -11.05 10.27
N PRO A 158 23.00 -10.55 10.30
CA PRO A 158 24.01 -10.98 11.30
C PRO A 158 23.64 -10.73 12.77
N LEU A 159 22.76 -9.76 13.03
CA LEU A 159 22.30 -9.43 14.37
C LEU A 159 21.13 -10.29 14.87
N ILE A 160 20.57 -11.15 13.99
CA ILE A 160 19.46 -12.01 14.38
C ILE A 160 19.90 -13.05 15.41
N ASN A 161 19.05 -13.34 16.37
CA ASN A 161 19.27 -14.37 17.36
C ASN A 161 18.89 -15.74 16.76
N ASP A 162 19.89 -16.53 16.44
CA ASP A 162 19.77 -17.90 15.88
C ASP A 162 19.88 -19.00 16.93
N SER A 163 19.79 -18.65 18.22
CA SER A 163 19.83 -19.64 19.31
C SER A 163 18.63 -20.59 19.26
N ALA A 164 18.89 -21.88 19.47
CA ALA A 164 17.83 -22.88 19.62
C ALA A 164 17.00 -22.75 20.93
N HIS A 165 17.44 -21.90 21.85
CA HIS A 165 16.82 -21.71 23.17
C HIS A 165 15.89 -20.51 23.26
N ILE A 166 15.65 -19.78 22.15
CA ILE A 166 14.64 -18.74 22.10
C ILE A 166 13.24 -19.34 21.92
N ARG A 167 12.21 -18.56 22.28
CA ARG A 167 10.81 -19.01 22.21
C ARG A 167 10.38 -19.38 20.78
N TYR A 168 10.93 -18.73 19.79
CA TYR A 168 10.67 -18.97 18.36
C TYR A 168 11.98 -19.25 17.61
N PRO A 169 12.57 -20.46 17.75
CA PRO A 169 13.82 -20.84 17.08
C PRO A 169 13.66 -20.71 15.55
N ILE A 170 14.68 -20.21 14.88
CA ILE A 170 14.66 -20.03 13.43
C ILE A 170 15.12 -21.31 12.76
N LEU A 171 14.26 -21.94 11.97
CA LEU A 171 14.57 -23.16 11.21
C LEU A 171 15.01 -22.85 9.76
N GLY A 172 14.67 -21.68 9.26
CA GLY A 172 15.00 -21.21 7.94
C GLY A 172 14.14 -20.01 7.56
N ALA A 173 14.12 -19.66 6.27
CA ALA A 173 13.32 -18.56 5.75
C ALA A 173 13.02 -18.75 4.26
N SER A 174 12.00 -18.02 3.75
CA SER A 174 11.98 -17.64 2.34
C SER A 174 12.71 -16.33 2.14
N TRP A 175 13.37 -16.21 1.00
CA TRP A 175 14.09 -15.02 0.58
C TRP A 175 13.60 -14.54 -0.79
N GLN A 176 13.22 -13.27 -0.88
CA GLN A 176 12.92 -12.62 -2.15
C GLN A 176 13.92 -11.48 -2.38
N PRO A 177 14.94 -11.67 -3.24
CA PRO A 177 15.99 -10.66 -3.50
C PRO A 177 15.45 -9.35 -4.06
N ARG A 178 14.47 -9.40 -4.98
CA ARG A 178 13.87 -8.22 -5.62
C ARG A 178 12.92 -7.45 -4.70
N GLY A 179 12.54 -8.01 -3.56
CA GLY A 179 11.80 -7.30 -2.54
C GLY A 179 12.63 -6.22 -1.86
N GLY A 180 11.99 -5.36 -1.07
CA GLY A 180 12.67 -4.28 -0.35
C GLY A 180 11.71 -3.30 0.29
N ASN A 181 12.11 -2.04 0.33
CA ASN A 181 11.28 -0.95 0.86
C ASN A 181 11.39 0.32 0.01
N ALA A 182 10.36 1.17 0.11
CA ALA A 182 10.28 2.46 -0.58
C ALA A 182 9.87 3.56 0.41
N ARG A 183 9.82 4.82 -0.04
CA ARG A 183 9.29 5.93 0.78
C ARG A 183 7.83 6.21 0.42
N HIS A 184 6.95 6.04 1.37
CA HIS A 184 5.50 6.20 1.16
C HIS A 184 5.09 7.62 0.73
N ASP A 185 5.68 8.65 1.33
CA ASP A 185 5.47 10.05 0.97
C ASP A 185 5.99 10.35 -0.44
N ALA A 186 7.21 9.89 -0.76
CA ALA A 186 7.81 10.07 -2.08
C ALA A 186 6.96 9.40 -3.19
N VAL A 187 6.40 8.23 -2.92
CA VAL A 187 5.50 7.53 -3.87
C VAL A 187 4.23 8.33 -4.12
N ALA A 188 3.54 8.74 -3.05
CA ALA A 188 2.30 9.53 -3.18
C ALA A 188 2.54 10.86 -3.89
N TRP A 189 3.61 11.56 -3.55
CA TRP A 189 3.93 12.85 -4.16
C TRP A 189 4.48 12.72 -5.59
N GLY A 190 5.21 11.65 -5.88
CA GLY A 190 5.64 11.34 -7.24
C GLY A 190 4.46 11.14 -8.18
N TYR A 191 3.49 10.34 -7.78
CA TYR A 191 2.24 10.16 -8.53
C TYR A 191 1.41 11.44 -8.61
N ALA A 192 1.28 12.19 -7.51
CA ALA A 192 0.55 13.46 -7.51
C ALA A 192 1.14 14.47 -8.50
N ARG A 193 2.49 14.63 -8.51
CA ARG A 193 3.18 15.47 -9.50
C ARG A 193 2.98 14.98 -10.93
N GLY A 194 3.06 13.65 -11.11
CA GLY A 194 2.83 13.03 -12.41
C GLY A 194 1.41 13.29 -12.91
N ALA A 195 0.41 13.04 -12.09
CA ALA A 195 -0.99 13.26 -12.40
C ALA A 195 -1.29 14.74 -12.71
N ASP A 196 -0.83 15.66 -11.84
CA ASP A 196 -0.98 17.10 -12.04
C ASP A 196 -0.35 17.57 -13.36
N SER A 197 0.84 17.07 -13.70
CA SER A 197 1.52 17.41 -14.95
C SER A 197 0.79 16.91 -16.21
N LEU A 198 -0.10 15.94 -16.06
CA LEU A 198 -0.97 15.39 -17.10
C LEU A 198 -2.37 16.03 -17.09
N GLY A 199 -2.61 17.05 -16.27
CA GLY A 199 -3.84 17.81 -16.24
C GLY A 199 -4.87 17.36 -15.22
N VAL A 200 -4.56 16.39 -14.35
CA VAL A 200 -5.47 15.99 -13.27
C VAL A 200 -5.61 17.11 -12.24
N ASP A 201 -6.82 17.40 -11.82
CA ASP A 201 -7.10 18.38 -10.78
C ASP A 201 -7.11 17.72 -9.40
N LEU A 202 -6.26 18.21 -8.49
CA LEU A 202 -6.05 17.64 -7.16
C LEU A 202 -6.63 18.56 -6.09
N PHE A 203 -7.63 18.06 -5.35
CA PHE A 203 -8.32 18.82 -4.31
C PHE A 203 -8.10 18.20 -2.94
N GLN A 204 -7.24 18.83 -2.15
CA GLN A 204 -7.07 18.53 -0.73
C GLN A 204 -8.12 19.24 0.11
N GLN A 205 -8.34 18.81 1.36
CA GLN A 205 -9.33 19.37 2.28
C GLN A 205 -10.74 19.42 1.65
N THR A 206 -11.06 18.38 0.89
CA THR A 206 -12.32 18.25 0.15
C THR A 206 -12.90 16.87 0.45
N GLU A 207 -13.76 16.82 1.47
CA GLU A 207 -14.40 15.59 1.91
C GLU A 207 -15.64 15.29 1.08
N VAL A 208 -15.80 14.03 0.66
CA VAL A 208 -17.05 13.54 0.07
C VAL A 208 -18.03 13.28 1.20
N THR A 209 -19.19 13.91 1.13
CA THR A 209 -20.25 13.85 2.13
C THR A 209 -21.49 13.11 1.64
N GLY A 210 -21.57 12.81 0.33
CA GLY A 210 -22.69 12.08 -0.28
C GLY A 210 -22.37 11.59 -1.68
N MET A 211 -23.15 10.61 -2.16
CA MET A 211 -23.15 10.10 -3.51
C MET A 211 -24.44 10.47 -4.22
N GLN A 212 -24.35 11.07 -5.42
CA GLN A 212 -25.52 11.37 -6.21
C GLN A 212 -25.81 10.21 -7.16
N LEU A 213 -27.02 9.65 -7.05
CA LEU A 213 -27.49 8.54 -7.89
C LEU A 213 -28.67 9.00 -8.72
N GLU A 214 -28.65 8.73 -10.01
CA GLU A 214 -29.74 8.99 -10.96
C GLU A 214 -30.01 7.70 -11.76
N HIS A 215 -31.23 7.22 -11.74
CA HIS A 215 -31.65 6.02 -12.50
C HIS A 215 -30.79 4.77 -12.31
N GLY A 216 -30.28 4.54 -11.10
CA GLY A 216 -29.42 3.39 -10.79
C GLY A 216 -27.94 3.52 -11.19
N ALA A 217 -27.55 4.69 -11.65
CA ALA A 217 -26.18 5.04 -12.00
C ALA A 217 -25.63 6.15 -11.11
N ILE A 218 -24.30 6.22 -10.97
CA ILE A 218 -23.66 7.37 -10.33
C ILE A 218 -23.79 8.61 -11.22
N ALA A 219 -24.14 9.74 -10.63
CA ALA A 219 -24.23 11.03 -11.31
C ALA A 219 -23.23 12.06 -10.78
N GLY A 220 -22.60 11.78 -9.64
CA GLY A 220 -21.59 12.63 -9.03
C GLY A 220 -21.40 12.39 -7.54
N VAL A 221 -20.66 13.30 -6.93
CA VAL A 221 -20.39 13.31 -5.48
C VAL A 221 -20.71 14.66 -4.88
N GLU A 222 -21.21 14.67 -3.67
CA GLU A 222 -21.33 15.85 -2.83
C GLU A 222 -20.06 16.00 -2.00
N THR A 223 -19.54 17.19 -1.92
CA THR A 223 -18.33 17.48 -1.17
C THR A 223 -18.49 18.71 -0.29
N THR A 224 -17.59 18.88 0.66
CA THR A 224 -17.50 20.10 1.51
C THR A 224 -17.23 21.38 0.72
N ARG A 225 -16.88 21.28 -0.58
CA ARG A 225 -16.65 22.42 -1.48
C ARG A 225 -17.70 22.57 -2.58
N GLY A 226 -18.75 21.77 -2.54
CA GLY A 226 -19.83 21.76 -3.49
C GLY A 226 -20.00 20.42 -4.21
N VAL A 227 -20.95 20.37 -5.12
CA VAL A 227 -21.28 19.17 -5.90
C VAL A 227 -20.39 19.08 -7.12
N ILE A 228 -19.89 17.87 -7.39
CA ILE A 228 -19.13 17.54 -8.60
C ILE A 228 -19.91 16.48 -9.36
N ARG A 229 -20.39 16.82 -10.54
CA ARG A 229 -21.02 15.84 -11.45
C ARG A 229 -19.96 14.97 -12.09
N ALA A 230 -20.22 13.67 -12.15
CA ALA A 230 -19.33 12.71 -12.83
C ALA A 230 -20.09 11.45 -13.21
N ARG A 231 -19.81 10.93 -14.39
CA ARG A 231 -20.38 9.66 -14.86
C ARG A 231 -19.62 8.44 -14.35
N LYS A 232 -18.41 8.64 -13.84
CA LYS A 232 -17.56 7.59 -13.27
C LYS A 232 -16.94 8.08 -11.97
N VAL A 233 -17.09 7.29 -10.90
CA VAL A 233 -16.52 7.57 -9.58
C VAL A 233 -15.76 6.36 -9.10
N GLY A 234 -14.46 6.52 -8.86
CA GLY A 234 -13.58 5.49 -8.29
C GLY A 234 -13.28 5.77 -6.82
N CYS A 235 -13.77 4.93 -5.91
CA CYS A 235 -13.53 5.06 -4.47
C CYS A 235 -12.28 4.28 -4.04
N VAL A 236 -11.29 4.98 -3.46
CA VAL A 236 -9.98 4.46 -3.07
C VAL A 236 -9.61 4.95 -1.66
N THR A 237 -10.45 4.62 -0.69
CA THR A 237 -10.43 5.25 0.64
C THR A 237 -10.02 4.32 1.78
N ALA A 238 -9.46 3.14 1.45
CA ALA A 238 -8.98 2.15 2.42
C ALA A 238 -10.05 1.89 3.52
N GLY A 239 -9.71 1.93 4.80
CA GLY A 239 -10.62 1.67 5.89
C GLY A 239 -11.91 2.50 5.91
N ASN A 240 -11.98 3.62 5.16
CA ASN A 240 -13.22 4.38 5.02
C ASN A 240 -14.10 3.93 3.84
N SER A 241 -13.72 2.89 3.10
CA SER A 241 -14.48 2.45 1.91
C SER A 241 -15.89 1.97 2.24
N GLY A 242 -16.09 1.33 3.40
CA GLY A 242 -17.42 0.96 3.87
C GLY A 242 -18.34 2.16 4.12
N VAL A 243 -17.80 3.27 4.60
CA VAL A 243 -18.55 4.52 4.81
C VAL A 243 -19.00 5.10 3.47
N LEU A 244 -18.09 5.15 2.47
CA LEU A 244 -18.40 5.64 1.12
C LEU A 244 -19.42 4.73 0.42
N ALA A 245 -19.29 3.40 0.58
CA ALA A 245 -20.25 2.44 0.03
C ALA A 245 -21.66 2.65 0.61
N ALA A 246 -21.75 2.87 1.92
CA ALA A 246 -23.03 3.14 2.59
C ALA A 246 -23.72 4.40 2.07
N MET A 247 -22.98 5.45 1.69
CA MET A 247 -23.54 6.65 1.05
C MET A 247 -24.24 6.35 -0.28
N ALA A 248 -23.82 5.28 -0.97
CA ALA A 248 -24.44 4.79 -2.19
C ALA A 248 -25.45 3.65 -1.96
N GLY A 249 -25.79 3.34 -0.70
CA GLY A 249 -26.66 2.22 -0.36
C GLY A 249 -26.04 0.84 -0.54
N LEU A 250 -24.72 0.73 -0.67
CA LEU A 250 -24.00 -0.53 -0.79
C LEU A 250 -23.39 -0.97 0.53
N ARG A 251 -23.28 -2.28 0.70
CA ARG A 251 -22.53 -2.89 1.80
C ARG A 251 -21.38 -3.71 1.21
N LEU A 252 -20.16 -3.34 1.55
CA LEU A 252 -18.97 -4.12 1.20
C LEU A 252 -18.64 -5.13 2.30
N PRO A 253 -18.19 -6.33 1.97
CA PRO A 253 -17.74 -7.34 2.93
C PRO A 253 -16.34 -7.02 3.44
N ILE A 254 -16.18 -5.87 4.09
CA ILE A 254 -14.92 -5.40 4.65
C ILE A 254 -15.11 -4.98 6.11
N GLU A 255 -14.05 -5.19 6.86
CA GLU A 255 -13.94 -4.70 8.25
C GLU A 255 -12.73 -3.79 8.37
N SER A 256 -12.85 -2.74 9.20
CA SER A 256 -11.76 -1.78 9.40
C SER A 256 -11.13 -1.97 10.76
N HIS A 257 -9.80 -2.16 10.78
CA HIS A 257 -9.04 -2.39 12.00
C HIS A 257 -7.82 -1.47 12.08
N PRO A 258 -7.43 -1.01 13.27
CA PRO A 258 -6.16 -0.32 13.46
C PRO A 258 -4.99 -1.29 13.28
N LEU A 259 -4.16 -1.05 12.27
CA LEU A 259 -2.87 -1.75 12.07
C LEU A 259 -1.76 -0.84 12.54
N GLN A 260 -0.91 -1.34 13.44
CA GLN A 260 0.05 -0.52 14.15
C GLN A 260 1.47 -0.65 13.60
N ALA A 261 2.24 0.40 13.77
CA ALA A 261 3.66 0.45 13.46
C ALA A 261 4.41 1.37 14.41
N LEU A 262 5.72 1.19 14.45
CA LEU A 262 6.63 1.93 15.32
C LEU A 262 7.87 2.37 14.53
N VAL A 263 8.50 3.44 15.00
CA VAL A 263 9.79 3.90 14.50
C VAL A 263 10.72 4.25 15.66
N SER A 264 11.97 3.82 15.53
CA SER A 264 13.01 4.08 16.52
C SER A 264 13.72 5.44 16.30
N GLU A 265 14.61 5.79 17.20
CA GLU A 265 15.69 6.71 16.92
C GLU A 265 16.60 6.15 15.81
N PRO A 266 17.26 7.01 15.01
CA PRO A 266 18.20 6.55 14.00
C PRO A 266 19.45 5.96 14.63
N ILE A 267 19.88 4.81 14.11
CA ILE A 267 21.11 4.12 14.49
C ILE A 267 22.00 3.95 13.25
N LYS A 268 23.25 3.54 13.45
CA LYS A 268 24.14 3.17 12.33
C LYS A 268 23.53 2.02 11.53
N PRO A 269 23.89 1.87 10.22
CA PRO A 269 23.45 0.72 9.44
C PRO A 269 23.73 -0.60 10.17
N ALA A 270 22.67 -1.38 10.38
CA ALA A 270 22.70 -2.60 11.18
C ALA A 270 21.84 -3.72 10.59
N LEU A 271 20.92 -3.38 9.69
CA LEU A 271 19.99 -4.32 9.07
C LEU A 271 19.82 -3.98 7.56
N ASP A 272 20.40 -4.82 6.71
CA ASP A 272 20.45 -4.58 5.28
C ASP A 272 19.20 -5.07 4.52
N CYS A 273 18.40 -5.95 5.10
CA CYS A 273 17.19 -6.50 4.50
C CYS A 273 15.97 -6.30 5.40
N VAL A 274 14.78 -6.52 4.82
CA VAL A 274 13.54 -6.62 5.59
C VAL A 274 13.47 -8.02 6.21
N VAL A 275 13.18 -8.11 7.50
CA VAL A 275 12.95 -9.38 8.19
C VAL A 275 11.53 -9.43 8.70
N MET A 276 10.80 -10.49 8.34
CA MET A 276 9.41 -10.72 8.72
C MET A 276 9.27 -12.05 9.43
N SER A 277 8.39 -12.13 10.39
CA SER A 277 7.96 -13.38 11.02
C SER A 277 6.45 -13.39 11.17
N ASN A 278 5.79 -14.29 10.47
CA ASN A 278 4.35 -14.45 10.56
C ASN A 278 3.94 -15.08 11.90
N ALA A 279 4.76 -15.97 12.45
CA ALA A 279 4.46 -16.66 13.71
C ALA A 279 4.38 -15.72 14.93
N VAL A 280 5.15 -14.62 14.90
CA VAL A 280 5.15 -13.62 15.98
C VAL A 280 4.53 -12.28 15.54
N HIS A 281 3.95 -12.22 14.34
CA HIS A 281 3.31 -11.04 13.77
C HIS A 281 4.16 -9.77 13.88
N ALA A 282 5.46 -9.91 13.63
CA ALA A 282 6.41 -8.81 13.69
C ALA A 282 7.28 -8.77 12.43
N TYR A 283 7.62 -7.58 11.99
CA TYR A 283 8.60 -7.35 10.94
C TYR A 283 9.41 -6.10 11.24
N ILE A 284 10.63 -6.08 10.75
CA ILE A 284 11.56 -4.99 10.97
C ILE A 284 12.34 -4.70 9.69
N SER A 285 12.56 -3.43 9.43
CA SER A 285 13.48 -2.94 8.41
C SER A 285 14.23 -1.72 8.92
N GLN A 286 15.34 -1.38 8.29
CA GLN A 286 16.03 -0.13 8.59
C GLN A 286 15.90 0.84 7.42
N SER A 287 15.49 2.07 7.71
CA SER A 287 15.40 3.13 6.71
C SER A 287 16.78 3.67 6.32
N ASP A 288 16.86 4.38 5.20
CA ASP A 288 18.10 5.04 4.77
C ASP A 288 18.54 6.17 5.73
N LYS A 289 17.65 6.62 6.63
CA LYS A 289 17.99 7.56 7.70
C LYS A 289 18.53 6.89 8.94
N GLY A 290 18.49 5.56 9.00
CA GLY A 290 18.94 4.77 10.13
C GLY A 290 17.84 4.35 11.12
N ASP A 291 16.61 4.85 10.97
CA ASP A 291 15.50 4.47 11.85
C ASP A 291 15.13 2.99 11.62
N LEU A 292 14.89 2.26 12.70
CA LEU A 292 14.22 0.97 12.61
C LEU A 292 12.72 1.20 12.45
N VAL A 293 12.14 0.69 11.38
CA VAL A 293 10.71 0.67 11.13
C VAL A 293 10.19 -0.72 11.49
N ILE A 294 9.34 -0.77 12.50
CA ILE A 294 8.83 -2.00 13.08
C ILE A 294 7.33 -2.05 12.84
N GLY A 295 6.89 -3.12 12.25
CA GLY A 295 5.47 -3.41 12.09
C GLY A 295 5.10 -4.64 12.88
N ALA A 296 3.88 -4.78 12.95
CA ALA A 296 3.12 -4.85 14.13
C ALA A 296 1.82 -5.60 13.90
N GLY A 297 1.16 -5.85 15.00
CA GLY A 297 -0.13 -6.47 15.03
C GLY A 297 -1.26 -5.51 14.65
N ILE A 298 -2.40 -6.12 14.47
CA ILE A 298 -3.68 -5.47 14.21
C ILE A 298 -4.52 -5.55 15.49
N ASP A 299 -5.29 -4.52 15.79
CA ASP A 299 -6.26 -4.61 16.87
C ASP A 299 -7.41 -5.54 16.48
N SER A 300 -7.83 -6.41 17.40
CA SER A 300 -8.87 -7.42 17.15
C SER A 300 -10.28 -6.85 17.05
N TYR A 301 -10.47 -5.57 17.31
CA TYR A 301 -11.76 -4.88 17.26
C TYR A 301 -11.83 -3.92 16.08
N ASN A 302 -13.01 -3.77 15.50
CA ASN A 302 -13.27 -2.80 14.45
C ASN A 302 -13.10 -1.38 14.97
N GLY A 303 -12.37 -0.55 14.22
CA GLY A 303 -12.13 0.82 14.60
C GLY A 303 -11.38 1.65 13.58
N TYR A 304 -11.50 2.96 13.74
CA TYR A 304 -10.79 3.96 12.92
C TYR A 304 -9.68 4.67 13.71
N GLY A 305 -9.27 4.09 14.84
CA GLY A 305 -8.22 4.64 15.69
C GLY A 305 -6.89 4.72 14.96
N GLN A 306 -6.21 5.86 15.07
CA GLN A 306 -4.90 6.10 14.43
C GLN A 306 -3.76 6.18 15.46
N ARG A 307 -4.04 5.81 16.69
CA ARG A 307 -3.05 5.63 17.76
C ARG A 307 -2.88 4.15 18.02
N GLY A 308 -1.72 3.72 18.42
CA GLY A 308 -1.51 2.34 18.78
C GLY A 308 -2.19 1.96 20.11
N SER A 309 -2.44 0.67 20.31
CA SER A 309 -2.80 0.08 21.59
C SER A 309 -1.57 -0.50 22.28
N PHE A 310 -1.49 -0.33 23.61
CA PHE A 310 -0.27 -0.67 24.34
C PHE A 310 0.07 -2.16 24.27
N HIS A 311 -0.91 -3.04 24.36
CA HIS A 311 -0.69 -4.50 24.31
C HIS A 311 -0.11 -4.98 22.96
N VAL A 312 -0.53 -4.38 21.83
CA VAL A 312 0.04 -4.70 20.51
C VAL A 312 1.47 -4.20 20.40
N VAL A 313 1.74 -2.99 20.89
CA VAL A 313 3.10 -2.41 20.92
C VAL A 313 4.03 -3.27 21.77
N GLU A 314 3.60 -3.66 22.97
CA GLU A 314 4.37 -4.51 23.91
C GLU A 314 4.69 -5.86 23.29
N HIS A 315 3.69 -6.55 22.73
CA HIS A 315 3.89 -7.84 22.06
C HIS A 315 4.89 -7.75 20.91
N CYS A 316 4.73 -6.75 20.07
CA CYS A 316 5.61 -6.53 18.92
C CYS A 316 7.05 -6.24 19.35
N LEU A 317 7.25 -5.37 20.33
CA LEU A 317 8.59 -5.05 20.84
C LEU A 317 9.23 -6.23 21.54
N ALA A 318 8.47 -7.02 22.29
CA ALA A 318 8.97 -8.25 22.91
C ALA A 318 9.49 -9.23 21.86
N ALA A 319 8.73 -9.44 20.78
CA ALA A 319 9.15 -10.29 19.67
C ALA A 319 10.44 -9.76 18.97
N ILE A 320 10.50 -8.46 18.72
CA ILE A 320 11.68 -7.85 18.08
C ILE A 320 12.91 -7.95 18.98
N VAL A 321 12.80 -7.70 20.27
CA VAL A 321 13.94 -7.80 21.20
C VAL A 321 14.40 -9.24 21.35
N GLU A 322 13.50 -10.22 21.27
CA GLU A 322 13.86 -11.63 21.27
C GLU A 322 14.62 -12.03 20.00
N MET A 323 14.15 -11.58 18.82
CA MET A 323 14.82 -11.85 17.54
C MET A 323 16.11 -11.04 17.37
N PHE A 324 16.16 -9.83 17.91
CA PHE A 324 17.31 -8.90 17.79
C PHE A 324 17.69 -8.30 19.15
N PRO A 325 18.32 -9.06 20.06
CA PRO A 325 18.69 -8.55 21.39
C PRO A 325 19.58 -7.30 21.36
N ALA A 326 20.34 -7.11 20.28
CA ALA A 326 21.17 -5.93 20.06
C ALA A 326 20.36 -4.62 20.04
N PHE A 327 19.06 -4.67 19.71
CA PHE A 327 18.18 -3.50 19.66
C PHE A 327 17.45 -3.20 20.98
N SER A 328 17.70 -3.96 22.06
CA SER A 328 17.00 -3.82 23.35
C SER A 328 17.15 -2.44 24.02
N ARG A 329 18.16 -1.66 23.64
CA ARG A 329 18.41 -0.32 24.19
C ARG A 329 18.05 0.81 23.24
N VAL A 330 17.56 0.51 22.03
CA VAL A 330 17.16 1.50 21.04
C VAL A 330 15.84 2.15 21.48
N ARG A 331 15.78 3.47 21.44
CA ARG A 331 14.57 4.22 21.86
C ARG A 331 13.54 4.25 20.76
N MET A 332 12.28 4.08 21.12
CA MET A 332 11.15 4.29 20.21
C MET A 332 10.76 5.76 20.21
N ASN A 333 10.75 6.35 19.02
CA ASN A 333 10.36 7.76 18.85
C ASN A 333 8.85 7.93 18.69
N ARG A 334 8.20 6.97 18.02
CA ARG A 334 6.77 7.09 17.71
C ARG A 334 6.14 5.73 17.44
N ASN A 335 4.87 5.62 17.80
CA ASN A 335 3.95 4.61 17.31
C ASN A 335 2.73 5.27 16.66
N TRP A 336 2.07 4.57 15.76
CA TRP A 336 0.85 5.01 15.09
C TRP A 336 0.02 3.80 14.63
N GLY A 337 -1.26 4.04 14.31
CA GLY A 337 -2.14 3.08 13.67
C GLY A 337 -2.67 3.60 12.34
N GLY A 338 -2.87 2.72 11.39
CA GLY A 338 -3.60 2.97 10.15
C GLY A 338 -4.90 2.18 10.15
N ALA A 339 -6.01 2.76 9.74
CA ALA A 339 -7.27 2.03 9.59
C ALA A 339 -7.21 1.21 8.29
N VAL A 340 -6.82 -0.06 8.40
CA VAL A 340 -6.83 -0.99 7.27
C VAL A 340 -8.20 -1.62 7.09
N ASP A 341 -8.52 -1.95 5.86
CA ASP A 341 -9.73 -2.63 5.45
C ASP A 341 -9.42 -4.07 5.08
N THR A 342 -10.03 -5.03 5.74
CA THR A 342 -9.81 -6.46 5.53
C THR A 342 -11.04 -7.10 4.89
N CYS A 343 -10.80 -7.97 3.89
CA CYS A 343 -11.81 -8.86 3.33
C CYS A 343 -11.74 -10.24 3.97
N PRO A 344 -12.83 -11.03 3.94
CA PRO A 344 -12.85 -12.39 4.50
C PRO A 344 -11.80 -13.34 3.91
N ASP A 345 -11.42 -13.13 2.65
CA ASP A 345 -10.40 -13.90 1.93
C ASP A 345 -9.03 -13.19 1.87
N ALA A 346 -8.81 -12.18 2.71
CA ALA A 346 -7.58 -11.39 2.78
C ALA A 346 -7.10 -10.80 1.42
N CYS A 347 -7.97 -10.73 0.44
CA CYS A 347 -7.70 -10.21 -0.90
C CYS A 347 -8.53 -8.94 -1.18
N PRO A 348 -8.01 -7.98 -1.97
CA PRO A 348 -8.70 -6.72 -2.23
C PRO A 348 -9.96 -6.88 -3.07
N ILE A 349 -10.78 -5.84 -3.09
CA ILE A 349 -11.86 -5.64 -4.04
C ILE A 349 -11.37 -4.59 -5.06
N ILE A 350 -11.33 -4.97 -6.33
CA ILE A 350 -10.91 -4.07 -7.42
C ILE A 350 -11.92 -4.17 -8.55
N GLY A 351 -12.72 -3.14 -8.77
CA GLY A 351 -13.61 -3.14 -9.92
C GLY A 351 -14.95 -2.49 -9.73
N LYS A 352 -15.90 -2.99 -10.49
CA LYS A 352 -17.26 -2.49 -10.60
C LYS A 352 -18.10 -2.85 -9.38
N THR A 353 -19.15 -2.08 -9.20
CA THR A 353 -20.25 -2.37 -8.27
C THR A 353 -21.55 -2.62 -9.05
N PRO A 354 -22.63 -3.05 -8.39
CA PRO A 354 -23.97 -3.09 -9.02
C PRO A 354 -24.49 -1.71 -9.50
N ILE A 355 -23.91 -0.60 -9.00
CA ILE A 355 -24.28 0.75 -9.43
C ILE A 355 -23.42 1.12 -10.63
N GLN A 356 -24.04 1.39 -11.76
CA GLN A 356 -23.34 1.77 -12.98
C GLN A 356 -22.46 3.00 -12.76
N GLY A 357 -21.22 2.93 -13.19
CA GLY A 357 -20.24 4.02 -13.09
C GLY A 357 -19.59 4.19 -11.71
N LEU A 358 -19.97 3.38 -10.69
CA LEU A 358 -19.33 3.39 -9.38
C LEU A 358 -18.37 2.20 -9.23
N TYR A 359 -17.13 2.50 -8.86
CA TYR A 359 -16.05 1.53 -8.73
C TYR A 359 -15.39 1.62 -7.37
N PHE A 360 -14.88 0.48 -6.85
CA PHE A 360 -14.10 0.44 -5.61
C PHE A 360 -12.75 -0.23 -5.83
N ASN A 361 -11.75 0.29 -5.13
CA ASN A 361 -10.44 -0.32 -4.96
C ASN A 361 -10.07 -0.24 -3.48
N CYS A 362 -10.35 -1.32 -2.76
CA CYS A 362 -10.30 -1.39 -1.29
C CYS A 362 -10.09 -2.82 -0.78
N GLY A 363 -10.15 -3.05 0.52
CA GLY A 363 -10.01 -4.38 1.12
C GLY A 363 -8.57 -4.90 1.11
N TRP A 364 -7.57 -4.04 1.08
CA TRP A 364 -6.17 -4.41 0.91
C TRP A 364 -5.49 -4.99 2.16
N GLY A 365 -6.08 -4.83 3.32
CA GLY A 365 -5.48 -5.25 4.56
C GLY A 365 -4.04 -4.72 4.72
N THR A 366 -3.09 -5.62 4.96
CA THR A 366 -1.65 -5.29 5.05
C THR A 366 -0.94 -5.27 3.69
N GLY A 367 -1.63 -5.67 2.61
CA GLY A 367 -1.07 -5.81 1.27
C GLY A 367 -0.98 -4.52 0.44
N GLY A 368 -1.66 -3.45 0.85
CA GLY A 368 -1.95 -2.30 -0.01
C GLY A 368 -0.74 -1.60 -0.59
N PHE A 369 0.21 -1.17 0.22
CA PHE A 369 1.30 -0.31 -0.25
C PHE A 369 2.11 -0.91 -1.40
N LYS A 370 2.49 -2.17 -1.29
CA LYS A 370 3.29 -2.86 -2.30
C LYS A 370 2.56 -3.03 -3.64
N ALA A 371 1.24 -3.05 -3.62
CA ALA A 371 0.39 -3.13 -4.81
C ALA A 371 0.17 -1.77 -5.50
N THR A 372 0.56 -0.66 -4.89
CA THR A 372 0.20 0.71 -5.34
C THR A 372 0.32 0.93 -6.86
N PRO A 373 1.45 0.66 -7.54
CA PRO A 373 1.55 0.86 -8.98
C PRO A 373 0.61 -0.06 -9.78
N GLY A 374 0.65 -1.37 -9.49
CA GLY A 374 -0.16 -2.37 -10.19
C GLY A 374 -1.65 -2.15 -9.99
N SER A 375 -2.06 -1.92 -8.75
CA SER A 375 -3.44 -1.60 -8.39
C SER A 375 -3.95 -0.34 -9.11
N GLY A 376 -3.15 0.74 -9.09
CA GLY A 376 -3.50 1.98 -9.79
C GLY A 376 -3.67 1.77 -11.29
N PHE A 377 -2.77 0.98 -11.91
CA PHE A 377 -2.84 0.67 -13.32
C PHE A 377 -4.10 -0.12 -13.69
N VAL A 378 -4.34 -1.26 -13.03
CA VAL A 378 -5.49 -2.13 -13.37
C VAL A 378 -6.83 -1.48 -13.05
N PHE A 379 -6.90 -0.64 -12.01
CA PHE A 379 -8.11 0.08 -11.66
C PHE A 379 -8.40 1.23 -12.63
N ALA A 380 -7.36 1.94 -13.08
CA ALA A 380 -7.48 2.97 -14.12
C ALA A 380 -8.02 2.38 -15.43
N ASP A 381 -7.47 1.24 -15.87
CA ASP A 381 -7.92 0.55 -17.06
C ASP A 381 -9.38 0.09 -16.93
N THR A 382 -9.74 -0.49 -15.78
CA THR A 382 -11.12 -0.91 -15.45
C THR A 382 -12.10 0.25 -15.51
N ILE A 383 -11.77 1.40 -14.91
CA ILE A 383 -12.62 2.61 -14.95
C ILE A 383 -12.76 3.13 -16.39
N ALA A 384 -11.65 3.24 -17.11
CA ALA A 384 -11.66 3.79 -18.47
C ALA A 384 -12.53 2.96 -19.42
N LYS A 385 -12.32 1.65 -19.43
CA LYS A 385 -12.99 0.71 -20.36
C LYS A 385 -14.36 0.22 -19.87
N ASP A 386 -14.72 0.47 -18.64
CA ASP A 386 -15.92 -0.09 -17.96
C ASP A 386 -15.94 -1.65 -18.00
N THR A 387 -14.77 -2.26 -18.03
CA THR A 387 -14.56 -3.71 -18.07
C THR A 387 -13.39 -4.06 -17.15
N PRO A 388 -13.49 -5.09 -16.30
CA PRO A 388 -12.40 -5.48 -15.44
C PRO A 388 -11.13 -5.81 -16.23
N HIS A 389 -10.00 -5.23 -15.80
CA HIS A 389 -8.69 -5.64 -16.31
C HIS A 389 -8.44 -7.13 -15.96
N PRO A 390 -7.80 -7.95 -16.81
CA PRO A 390 -7.58 -9.38 -16.53
C PRO A 390 -6.98 -9.67 -15.15
N LEU A 391 -5.97 -8.91 -14.73
CA LEU A 391 -5.38 -9.04 -13.39
C LEU A 391 -6.28 -8.53 -12.24
N ALA A 392 -7.33 -7.77 -12.54
CA ALA A 392 -8.29 -7.30 -11.55
C ALA A 392 -9.55 -8.18 -11.49
N ALA A 393 -9.84 -8.91 -12.54
CA ALA A 393 -11.07 -9.70 -12.66
C ALA A 393 -11.30 -10.69 -11.51
N PRO A 394 -10.29 -11.43 -11.01
CA PRO A 394 -10.47 -12.31 -9.85
C PRO A 394 -10.87 -11.57 -8.58
N PHE A 395 -10.50 -10.30 -8.44
CA PHE A 395 -10.74 -9.46 -7.27
C PHE A 395 -12.08 -8.72 -7.31
N SER A 396 -13.04 -9.21 -8.12
CA SER A 396 -14.37 -8.62 -8.22
C SER A 396 -15.14 -8.72 -6.90
N LEU A 397 -16.07 -7.79 -6.68
CA LEU A 397 -17.01 -7.86 -5.55
C LEU A 397 -17.90 -9.12 -5.64
N ASP A 398 -18.20 -9.57 -6.85
CA ASP A 398 -19.10 -10.71 -7.11
C ASP A 398 -18.56 -12.04 -6.57
N ARG A 399 -17.24 -12.17 -6.35
CA ARG A 399 -16.64 -13.39 -5.78
C ARG A 399 -17.20 -13.77 -4.40
N PHE A 400 -17.66 -12.79 -3.63
CA PHE A 400 -18.26 -13.04 -2.32
C PHE A 400 -19.70 -13.56 -2.41
N TYR A 401 -20.38 -13.33 -3.53
CA TYR A 401 -21.72 -13.88 -3.79
C TYR A 401 -21.64 -15.27 -4.47
N SER A 402 -20.64 -15.48 -5.31
CA SER A 402 -20.43 -16.75 -6.01
C SER A 402 -19.65 -17.79 -5.19
N GLY A 403 -18.98 -17.37 -4.11
CA GLY A 403 -18.10 -18.21 -3.31
C GLY A 403 -16.72 -18.46 -3.95
N ALA A 404 -16.36 -17.74 -5.00
CA ALA A 404 -15.05 -17.86 -5.68
C ALA A 404 -13.97 -17.08 -4.92
N LEU A 405 -13.77 -17.40 -3.65
CA LEU A 405 -12.76 -16.78 -2.79
C LEU A 405 -11.34 -17.17 -3.23
N ILE A 406 -10.38 -16.25 -3.13
CA ILE A 406 -8.99 -16.44 -3.55
C ILE A 406 -8.18 -17.12 -2.45
N ASP A 407 -8.21 -16.55 -1.24
CA ASP A 407 -7.50 -17.09 -0.08
C ASP A 407 -8.47 -17.30 1.08
N GLU A 408 -8.89 -18.53 1.24
CA GLU A 408 -9.85 -18.90 2.28
C GLU A 408 -9.23 -18.89 3.70
N HIS A 409 -7.91 -18.86 3.81
CA HIS A 409 -7.19 -19.00 5.07
C HIS A 409 -6.32 -17.78 5.43
N GLY A 410 -6.45 -16.69 4.69
CA GLY A 410 -5.69 -15.48 4.99
C GLY A 410 -4.18 -15.63 4.83
N ALA A 411 -3.70 -16.46 3.88
CA ALA A 411 -2.28 -16.72 3.65
C ALA A 411 -1.47 -15.48 3.24
N ALA A 412 -2.10 -14.31 3.13
CA ALA A 412 -1.44 -13.02 2.92
C ALA A 412 -0.59 -12.56 4.12
N GLY A 413 -0.49 -13.35 5.18
CA GLY A 413 0.38 -13.08 6.32
C GLY A 413 -0.16 -12.07 7.31
N VAL A 414 -1.45 -11.84 7.29
CA VAL A 414 -2.17 -11.26 8.43
C VAL A 414 -2.82 -12.41 9.15
N ALA A 415 -2.23 -12.85 10.21
CA ALA A 415 -2.99 -13.68 11.11
C ALA A 415 -4.05 -12.80 11.76
N HIS A 416 -5.20 -13.29 11.77
CA HIS A 416 -6.37 -12.76 12.45
C HIS A 416 -6.25 -12.94 13.95
#